data_2e2e3646d236e3cd870db9283ad106e0
#
_entry.id   2e2e3646d236e3cd870db9283ad106e0
#
_cell.length_a   1.000
_cell.length_b   1.000
_cell.length_c   1.000
_cell.angle_alpha   90.00
_cell.angle_beta   90.00
_cell.angle_gamma   90.00
#
_symmetry.space_group_name_H-M   'P 1'
#
loop_
_entity.id
_entity.type
_entity.pdbx_description
1 polymer ?
#
loop_
_entity_poly.entity_id
_entity_poly.type
_entity_poly.pdbx_seq_one_letter_code
_entity_poly.pdbx_strand_id
1 'polypeptide(L)'
;MAEFFGFEIKRKANEPIRPSFVPNTDEDGTGVITTGGHFGAYLDLDGDKAKNEVDLILKYRDIAAQPECDAAIEDITNESIVGNHDESPIQIILDKLEISDKIKDTIRFEFEEVLQLLNFNSYAHDIFRKWYVDGRLPYHVIIDGKNQKAGIKELRYIDPTKLRKVKEIEEKQDPTTGAKIIVKQDEYFLFQDKGHAAAGQGLKIHPDAIIYATSGMLDPARKRILSYLHKAIKPVNQLRMMEDSLVIYRLARAPE
;
A
#
# COMPACT_ATOMS: atom_id res chain seq x y z
N MET A 1 11.41 -27.49 5.38
CA MET A 1 9.95 -27.60 5.42
C MET A 1 9.55 -27.14 6.81
N ALA A 2 8.74 -26.12 6.91
CA ALA A 2 8.23 -25.64 8.21
C ALA A 2 6.82 -26.20 8.37
N GLU A 3 6.63 -27.05 9.37
CA GLU A 3 5.32 -27.50 9.79
C GLU A 3 4.77 -26.49 10.79
N PHE A 4 3.65 -25.88 10.47
CA PHE A 4 2.93 -25.00 11.36
C PHE A 4 1.58 -25.68 11.68
N PHE A 5 1.38 -26.09 12.91
CA PHE A 5 0.16 -26.76 13.41
C PHE A 5 -0.28 -28.04 12.67
N GLY A 6 0.67 -28.85 12.18
CA GLY A 6 0.34 -30.08 11.42
C GLY A 6 -0.08 -29.81 9.97
N PHE A 7 -0.02 -28.58 9.51
CA PHE A 7 -0.13 -28.22 8.10
C PHE A 7 1.27 -28.04 7.52
N GLU A 8 1.61 -28.82 6.50
CA GLU A 8 2.77 -28.51 5.67
C GLU A 8 2.50 -27.18 4.98
N ILE A 9 3.12 -26.11 5.44
CA ILE A 9 3.24 -24.89 4.65
C ILE A 9 4.22 -25.22 3.53
N LYS A 10 3.72 -25.77 2.46
CA LYS A 10 4.44 -25.77 1.19
C LYS A 10 4.54 -24.29 0.81
N ARG A 11 5.73 -23.70 0.97
CA ARG A 11 6.06 -22.51 0.18
C ARG A 11 5.62 -22.86 -1.23
N LYS A 12 4.72 -22.05 -1.80
CA LYS A 12 4.40 -22.14 -3.22
C LYS A 12 5.76 -22.12 -3.91
N ALA A 13 6.22 -23.32 -4.30
CA ALA A 13 7.47 -23.43 -5.04
C ALA A 13 7.30 -22.40 -6.16
N ASN A 14 8.31 -21.60 -6.43
CA ASN A 14 8.29 -20.73 -7.60
C ASN A 14 7.87 -21.61 -8.77
N GLU A 15 6.57 -21.59 -9.09
CA GLU A 15 6.08 -22.28 -10.27
C GLU A 15 6.93 -21.73 -11.41
N PRO A 16 7.57 -22.59 -12.20
CA PRO A 16 8.38 -22.11 -13.30
C PRO A 16 7.49 -21.18 -14.11
N ILE A 17 7.94 -19.93 -14.25
CA ILE A 17 7.22 -18.90 -15.00
C ILE A 17 6.94 -19.51 -16.37
N ARG A 18 5.68 -19.76 -16.67
CA ARG A 18 5.30 -20.26 -17.97
C ARG A 18 5.67 -19.19 -18.98
N PRO A 19 6.47 -19.49 -20.01
CA PRO A 19 6.87 -18.50 -20.97
C PRO A 19 5.62 -17.87 -21.60
N SER A 20 5.42 -16.59 -21.37
CA SER A 20 4.31 -15.81 -21.91
C SER A 20 4.83 -14.48 -22.40
N PHE A 21 4.29 -14.00 -23.51
CA PHE A 21 4.53 -12.64 -23.99
C PHE A 21 3.65 -11.60 -23.27
N VAL A 22 2.68 -12.08 -22.50
CA VAL A 22 1.83 -11.21 -21.66
C VAL A 22 2.41 -11.18 -20.26
N PRO A 23 2.78 -9.99 -19.74
CA PRO A 23 3.18 -9.88 -18.33
C PRO A 23 2.04 -10.35 -17.44
N ASN A 24 2.38 -11.03 -16.36
CA ASN A 24 1.39 -11.43 -15.37
C ASN A 24 0.79 -10.13 -14.79
N THR A 25 -0.48 -9.90 -15.05
CA THR A 25 -1.20 -8.71 -14.61
C THR A 25 -1.56 -8.87 -13.13
N ASP A 26 -0.59 -8.63 -12.26
CA ASP A 26 -0.93 -8.30 -10.88
C ASP A 26 -1.49 -6.89 -10.89
N GLU A 27 -2.79 -6.79 -10.72
CA GLU A 27 -3.58 -5.55 -10.77
C GLU A 27 -3.47 -4.79 -9.45
N ASP A 28 -2.26 -4.68 -8.89
CA ASP A 28 -2.01 -4.13 -7.55
C ASP A 28 -1.35 -2.74 -7.55
N GLY A 29 -1.24 -2.11 -8.72
CA GLY A 29 -0.60 -0.80 -8.87
C GLY A 29 0.93 -0.81 -8.76
N THR A 30 1.56 -1.97 -8.92
CA THR A 30 3.02 -2.11 -8.89
C THR A 30 3.68 -1.45 -10.09
N GLY A 31 4.77 -0.70 -9.86
CA GLY A 31 5.61 -0.16 -10.94
C GLY A 31 6.40 -1.28 -11.63
N VAL A 32 6.28 -1.42 -12.96
CA VAL A 32 7.00 -2.43 -13.75
C VAL A 32 8.30 -1.85 -14.29
N ILE A 33 9.41 -2.57 -14.06
CA ILE A 33 10.71 -2.28 -14.67
C ILE A 33 11.03 -3.43 -15.62
N THR A 34 11.25 -3.12 -16.89
CA THR A 34 11.64 -4.12 -17.90
C THR A 34 13.14 -4.06 -18.14
N THR A 35 13.83 -5.17 -17.88
CA THR A 35 15.25 -5.35 -18.19
C THR A 35 15.36 -6.31 -19.38
N GLY A 36 15.80 -5.82 -20.51
CA GLY A 36 15.99 -6.66 -21.70
C GLY A 36 15.99 -5.86 -22.99
N GLY A 37 17.13 -5.46 -23.44
CA GLY A 37 17.34 -4.84 -24.75
C GLY A 37 18.82 -4.79 -25.10
N HIS A 38 19.13 -4.62 -26.38
CA HIS A 38 20.47 -4.62 -26.95
C HIS A 38 21.42 -3.54 -26.37
N PHE A 39 20.92 -2.65 -25.51
CA PHE A 39 21.61 -1.49 -24.92
C PHE A 39 21.68 -1.48 -23.39
N GLY A 40 21.73 -2.64 -22.74
CA GLY A 40 21.86 -2.68 -21.28
C GLY A 40 20.52 -2.49 -20.54
N ALA A 41 20.55 -2.57 -19.21
CA ALA A 41 19.39 -2.36 -18.36
C ALA A 41 18.82 -0.95 -18.61
N TYR A 42 17.79 -0.84 -19.40
CA TYR A 42 16.92 0.33 -19.38
C TYR A 42 16.14 0.23 -18.06
N LEU A 43 16.72 0.80 -17.05
CA LEU A 43 15.97 1.25 -15.90
C LEU A 43 15.04 2.37 -16.40
N ASP A 44 13.90 2.00 -16.94
CA ASP A 44 12.78 2.91 -17.05
C ASP A 44 12.22 3.09 -15.62
N LEU A 45 13.10 3.55 -14.76
CA LEU A 45 12.76 4.23 -13.54
C LEU A 45 12.11 5.52 -14.03
N ASP A 46 10.86 5.38 -14.41
CA ASP A 46 9.98 6.47 -14.73
C ASP A 46 9.99 7.40 -13.50
N GLY A 47 11.05 8.18 -13.38
CA GLY A 47 11.22 9.16 -12.32
C GLY A 47 9.98 10.05 -12.26
N ASP A 48 9.34 10.28 -13.38
CA ASP A 48 8.08 10.98 -13.49
C ASP A 48 6.90 10.17 -12.92
N LYS A 49 6.86 8.85 -13.09
CA LYS A 49 5.80 8.02 -12.46
C LYS A 49 5.95 7.94 -10.95
N ALA A 50 7.18 7.76 -10.46
CA ALA A 50 7.45 7.74 -9.03
C ALA A 50 7.13 9.09 -8.39
N LYS A 51 7.57 10.18 -9.01
CA LYS A 51 7.25 11.55 -8.60
C LYS A 51 5.76 11.82 -8.63
N ASN A 52 5.07 11.41 -9.67
CA ASN A 52 3.62 11.55 -9.80
C ASN A 52 2.85 10.78 -8.72
N GLU A 53 3.36 9.65 -8.25
CA GLU A 53 2.74 8.86 -7.18
C GLU A 53 2.89 9.53 -5.82
N VAL A 54 4.08 10.01 -5.51
CA VAL A 54 4.34 10.80 -4.30
C VAL A 54 3.55 12.11 -4.32
N ASP A 55 3.56 12.83 -5.44
CA ASP A 55 2.80 14.06 -5.61
C ASP A 55 1.29 13.84 -5.42
N LEU A 56 0.80 12.67 -5.84
CA LEU A 56 -0.60 12.30 -5.65
C LEU A 56 -0.93 12.07 -4.16
N ILE A 57 -0.08 11.38 -3.41
CA ILE A 57 -0.23 11.20 -1.96
C ILE A 57 -0.22 12.55 -1.24
N LEU A 58 0.72 13.43 -1.61
CA LEU A 58 0.80 14.76 -1.01
C LEU A 58 -0.45 15.60 -1.31
N LYS A 59 -1.01 15.48 -2.52
CA LYS A 59 -2.30 16.12 -2.86
C LYS A 59 -3.45 15.58 -2.01
N TYR A 60 -3.50 14.28 -1.74
CA TYR A 60 -4.52 13.71 -0.86
C TYR A 60 -4.42 14.26 0.55
N ARG A 61 -3.20 14.37 1.09
CA ARG A 61 -2.93 14.95 2.41
C ARG A 61 -3.30 16.43 2.47
N ASP A 62 -3.04 17.19 1.40
CA ASP A 62 -3.44 18.60 1.29
C ASP A 62 -4.97 18.75 1.26
N ILE A 63 -5.67 17.88 0.53
CA ILE A 63 -7.14 17.86 0.50
C ILE A 63 -7.71 17.46 1.86
N ALA A 64 -7.12 16.45 2.50
CA ALA A 64 -7.55 15.99 3.82
C ALA A 64 -7.37 17.05 4.91
N ALA A 65 -6.51 18.03 4.70
CA ALA A 65 -6.31 19.17 5.60
C ALA A 65 -7.33 20.31 5.41
N GLN A 66 -8.20 20.25 4.38
CA GLN A 66 -9.29 21.21 4.21
C GLN A 66 -10.38 20.96 5.25
N PRO A 67 -10.93 22.01 5.90
CA PRO A 67 -11.88 21.84 7.00
C PRO A 67 -13.09 20.96 6.68
N GLU A 68 -13.67 21.11 5.49
CA GLU A 68 -14.84 20.34 5.06
C GLU A 68 -14.49 18.87 4.84
N CYS A 69 -13.31 18.60 4.25
CA CYS A 69 -12.84 17.24 4.04
C CYS A 69 -12.39 16.60 5.34
N ASP A 70 -11.73 17.36 6.21
CA ASP A 70 -11.26 16.88 7.51
C ASP A 70 -12.43 16.46 8.39
N ALA A 71 -13.46 17.28 8.50
CA ALA A 71 -14.68 16.95 9.23
C ALA A 71 -15.35 15.67 8.69
N ALA A 72 -15.48 15.55 7.36
CA ALA A 72 -16.07 14.37 6.74
C ALA A 72 -15.22 13.10 6.97
N ILE A 73 -13.88 13.21 6.94
CA ILE A 73 -12.97 12.09 7.22
C ILE A 73 -13.08 11.68 8.69
N GLU A 74 -13.20 12.65 9.59
CA GLU A 74 -13.36 12.41 11.03
C GLU A 74 -14.67 11.67 11.30
N ASP A 75 -15.78 12.10 10.71
CA ASP A 75 -17.07 11.43 10.82
C ASP A 75 -16.99 9.98 10.32
N ILE A 76 -16.42 9.76 9.12
CA ILE A 76 -16.24 8.41 8.56
C ILE A 76 -15.36 7.54 9.46
N THR A 77 -14.30 8.11 10.02
CA THR A 77 -13.38 7.38 10.90
C THR A 77 -14.06 7.01 12.21
N ASN A 78 -14.82 7.95 12.80
CA ASN A 78 -15.57 7.74 14.04
C ASN A 78 -16.67 6.69 13.86
N GLU A 79 -17.37 6.67 12.72
CA GLU A 79 -18.36 5.65 12.41
C GLU A 79 -17.76 4.28 12.12
N SER A 80 -16.54 4.24 11.57
CA SER A 80 -15.85 2.99 11.21
C SER A 80 -15.17 2.34 12.41
N ILE A 81 -14.62 3.14 13.32
CA ILE A 81 -13.89 2.69 14.51
C ILE A 81 -14.73 3.02 15.74
N VAL A 82 -15.75 2.20 15.96
CA VAL A 82 -16.60 2.32 17.14
C VAL A 82 -16.05 1.42 18.24
N GLY A 83 -15.50 2.00 19.29
CA GLY A 83 -15.07 1.29 20.49
C GLY A 83 -16.01 1.60 21.64
N ASN A 84 -16.57 0.56 22.28
CA ASN A 84 -17.15 0.68 23.60
C ASN A 84 -16.05 0.45 24.64
N HIS A 85 -16.25 0.96 25.86
CA HIS A 85 -15.26 0.85 26.94
C HIS A 85 -14.85 -0.60 27.26
N ASP A 86 -15.73 -1.57 26.98
CA ASP A 86 -15.56 -2.98 27.33
C ASP A 86 -15.30 -3.89 26.10
N GLU A 87 -15.38 -3.38 24.88
CA GLU A 87 -15.23 -4.19 23.66
C GLU A 87 -14.17 -3.61 22.72
N SER A 88 -13.33 -4.49 22.18
CA SER A 88 -12.38 -4.11 21.13
C SER A 88 -13.13 -3.62 19.89
N PRO A 89 -12.67 -2.54 19.23
CA PRO A 89 -13.30 -2.02 18.01
C PRO A 89 -13.31 -3.02 16.85
N ILE A 90 -12.53 -4.09 16.95
CA ILE A 90 -12.48 -5.16 15.94
C ILE A 90 -12.64 -6.50 16.63
N GLN A 91 -13.51 -7.35 16.07
CA GLN A 91 -13.75 -8.71 16.51
C GLN A 91 -13.60 -9.67 15.34
N ILE A 92 -13.03 -10.85 15.60
CA ILE A 92 -12.95 -11.91 14.62
C ILE A 92 -14.16 -12.86 14.78
N ILE A 93 -14.93 -13.03 13.71
CA ILE A 93 -16.12 -13.88 13.68
C ILE A 93 -15.73 -15.26 13.13
N LEU A 94 -15.69 -16.27 14.00
CA LEU A 94 -15.29 -17.64 13.65
C LEU A 94 -16.48 -18.63 13.66
N ASP A 95 -17.70 -18.15 13.86
CA ASP A 95 -18.88 -19.01 14.09
C ASP A 95 -19.25 -19.84 12.85
N LYS A 96 -18.95 -19.29 11.66
CA LYS A 96 -19.24 -19.96 10.36
C LYS A 96 -18.20 -21.00 9.93
N LEU A 97 -17.09 -21.11 10.68
CA LEU A 97 -16.04 -22.06 10.35
C LEU A 97 -16.28 -23.39 11.05
N GLU A 98 -16.32 -24.47 10.28
CA GLU A 98 -16.47 -25.85 10.76
C GLU A 98 -15.11 -26.42 11.22
N ILE A 99 -14.49 -25.80 12.21
CA ILE A 99 -13.22 -26.22 12.81
C ILE A 99 -13.40 -26.42 14.30
N SER A 100 -12.48 -27.17 14.93
CA SER A 100 -12.55 -27.41 16.38
C SER A 100 -12.39 -26.13 17.18
N ASP A 101 -13.05 -26.03 18.32
CA ASP A 101 -13.02 -24.87 19.20
C ASP A 101 -11.59 -24.54 19.65
N LYS A 102 -10.76 -25.53 19.87
CA LYS A 102 -9.35 -25.35 20.20
C LYS A 102 -8.57 -24.59 19.13
N ILE A 103 -8.88 -24.81 17.85
CA ILE A 103 -8.26 -24.06 16.73
C ILE A 103 -8.81 -22.64 16.69
N LYS A 104 -10.12 -22.46 16.94
CA LYS A 104 -10.74 -21.13 17.02
C LYS A 104 -10.11 -20.28 18.11
N ASP A 105 -9.86 -20.84 19.28
CA ASP A 105 -9.23 -20.13 20.40
C ASP A 105 -7.77 -19.75 20.07
N THR A 106 -7.04 -20.63 19.39
CA THR A 106 -5.69 -20.29 18.93
C THR A 106 -5.72 -19.12 17.92
N ILE A 107 -6.67 -19.12 16.97
CA ILE A 107 -6.81 -18.03 16.01
C ILE A 107 -7.16 -16.71 16.71
N ARG A 108 -8.04 -16.74 17.73
CA ARG A 108 -8.36 -15.55 18.53
C ARG A 108 -7.14 -15.02 19.25
N PHE A 109 -6.37 -15.90 19.87
CA PHE A 109 -5.15 -15.53 20.59
C PHE A 109 -4.13 -14.86 19.65
N GLU A 110 -3.80 -15.47 18.51
CA GLU A 110 -2.88 -14.90 17.52
C GLU A 110 -3.39 -13.56 16.95
N PHE A 111 -4.70 -13.42 16.78
CA PHE A 111 -5.29 -12.17 16.33
C PHE A 111 -5.15 -11.06 17.38
N GLU A 112 -5.33 -11.37 18.65
CA GLU A 112 -5.12 -10.42 19.76
C GLU A 112 -3.65 -9.99 19.84
N GLU A 113 -2.70 -10.90 19.64
CA GLU A 113 -1.26 -10.54 19.57
C GLU A 113 -0.98 -9.54 18.45
N VAL A 114 -1.57 -9.71 17.27
CA VAL A 114 -1.43 -8.75 16.17
C VAL A 114 -2.02 -7.38 16.53
N LEU A 115 -3.18 -7.35 17.19
CA LEU A 115 -3.80 -6.10 17.67
C LEU A 115 -2.93 -5.39 18.71
N GLN A 116 -2.27 -6.15 19.58
CA GLN A 116 -1.32 -5.61 20.56
C GLN A 116 -0.05 -5.05 19.90
N LEU A 117 0.50 -5.76 18.91
CA LEU A 117 1.66 -5.29 18.13
C LEU A 117 1.39 -3.96 17.41
N LEU A 118 0.15 -3.78 16.95
CA LEU A 118 -0.30 -2.52 16.34
C LEU A 118 -0.68 -1.46 17.39
N ASN A 119 -0.79 -1.86 18.67
CA ASN A 119 -1.44 -1.07 19.70
C ASN A 119 -2.79 -0.50 19.23
N PHE A 120 -3.58 -1.39 18.61
CA PHE A 120 -4.75 -1.02 17.80
C PHE A 120 -5.80 -0.28 18.64
N ASN A 121 -6.00 -0.66 19.90
CA ASN A 121 -6.98 0.00 20.78
C ASN A 121 -6.70 1.50 20.98
N SER A 122 -5.42 1.90 20.93
CA SER A 122 -5.03 3.31 21.08
C SER A 122 -4.89 4.05 19.76
N TYR A 123 -4.48 3.36 18.69
CA TYR A 123 -4.15 3.99 17.41
C TYR A 123 -5.08 3.63 16.25
N ALA A 124 -6.17 2.89 16.50
CA ALA A 124 -7.09 2.44 15.44
C ALA A 124 -7.57 3.60 14.56
N HIS A 125 -7.96 4.70 15.18
CA HIS A 125 -8.44 5.90 14.51
C HIS A 125 -7.37 6.50 13.58
N ASP A 126 -6.14 6.65 14.07
CA ASP A 126 -5.01 7.17 13.29
C ASP A 126 -4.58 6.22 12.16
N ILE A 127 -4.59 4.91 12.42
CA ILE A 127 -4.29 3.86 11.45
C ILE A 127 -5.31 3.89 10.31
N PHE A 128 -6.62 3.94 10.64
CA PHE A 128 -7.68 3.98 9.66
C PHE A 128 -7.64 5.28 8.85
N ARG A 129 -7.44 6.43 9.51
CA ARG A 129 -7.32 7.72 8.84
C ARG A 129 -6.15 7.75 7.85
N LYS A 130 -4.97 7.24 8.23
CA LYS A 130 -3.81 7.15 7.33
C LYS A 130 -4.12 6.28 6.11
N TRP A 131 -4.71 5.12 6.33
CA TRP A 131 -5.11 4.24 5.23
C TRP A 131 -6.14 4.88 4.30
N TYR A 132 -7.13 5.55 4.86
CA TYR A 132 -8.20 6.22 4.10
C TYR A 132 -7.65 7.38 3.26
N VAL A 133 -6.78 8.21 3.84
CA VAL A 133 -6.20 9.39 3.19
C VAL A 133 -5.14 9.01 2.15
N ASP A 134 -4.18 8.17 2.51
CA ASP A 134 -3.06 7.82 1.61
C ASP A 134 -3.41 6.72 0.61
N GLY A 135 -4.50 5.96 0.86
CA GLY A 135 -4.92 4.82 0.05
C GLY A 135 -4.02 3.60 0.18
N ARG A 136 -3.02 3.65 1.08
CA ARG A 136 -2.05 2.58 1.33
C ARG A 136 -1.45 2.70 2.72
N LEU A 137 -1.18 1.55 3.33
CA LEU A 137 -0.66 1.47 4.68
C LEU A 137 0.44 0.40 4.74
N PRO A 138 1.71 0.78 4.64
CA PRO A 138 2.83 -0.15 4.73
C PRO A 138 3.36 -0.29 6.16
N TYR A 139 3.64 -1.54 6.57
CA TYR A 139 4.35 -1.86 7.80
C TYR A 139 5.54 -2.74 7.51
N HIS A 140 6.67 -2.43 8.13
CA HIS A 140 7.84 -3.29 8.17
C HIS A 140 7.69 -4.31 9.29
N VAL A 141 7.81 -5.59 8.95
CA VAL A 141 7.73 -6.72 9.88
C VAL A 141 9.12 -6.98 10.43
N ILE A 142 9.30 -6.79 11.71
CA ILE A 142 10.57 -7.04 12.41
C ILE A 142 10.46 -8.35 13.16
N ILE A 143 11.35 -9.29 12.82
CA ILE A 143 11.49 -10.59 13.45
C ILE A 143 12.86 -10.71 14.12
N ASP A 144 12.97 -11.54 15.15
CA ASP A 144 14.27 -11.80 15.78
C ASP A 144 15.12 -12.73 14.90
N GLY A 145 16.27 -12.23 14.41
CA GLY A 145 17.19 -13.00 13.58
C GLY A 145 17.79 -14.23 14.28
N LYS A 146 17.82 -14.25 15.63
CA LYS A 146 18.33 -15.37 16.42
C LYS A 146 17.24 -16.41 16.71
N ASN A 147 16.01 -16.00 16.84
CA ASN A 147 14.88 -16.87 17.14
C ASN A 147 13.67 -16.54 16.23
N GLN A 148 13.74 -16.99 14.99
CA GLN A 148 12.67 -16.76 14.00
C GLN A 148 11.33 -17.42 14.38
N LYS A 149 11.36 -18.41 15.29
CA LYS A 149 10.16 -19.10 15.77
C LYS A 149 9.37 -18.28 16.80
N ALA A 150 9.96 -17.22 17.33
CA ALA A 150 9.29 -16.33 18.29
C ALA A 150 8.20 -15.46 17.67
N GLY A 151 8.03 -15.51 16.33
CA GLY A 151 7.02 -14.73 15.62
C GLY A 151 7.48 -13.30 15.31
N ILE A 152 6.49 -12.44 15.09
CA ILE A 152 6.71 -11.01 14.80
C ILE A 152 6.99 -10.29 16.12
N LYS A 153 8.08 -9.53 16.15
CA LYS A 153 8.48 -8.76 17.33
C LYS A 153 7.92 -7.35 17.33
N GLU A 154 7.85 -6.73 16.17
CA GLU A 154 7.41 -5.34 16.01
C GLU A 154 6.85 -5.13 14.61
N LEU A 155 5.80 -4.30 14.51
CA LEU A 155 5.28 -3.78 13.25
C LEU A 155 5.57 -2.28 13.20
N ARG A 156 6.46 -1.87 12.30
CA ARG A 156 6.87 -0.47 12.19
C ARG A 156 6.25 0.18 10.96
N TYR A 157 5.47 1.22 11.17
CA TYR A 157 4.88 2.00 10.09
C TYR A 157 5.97 2.66 9.23
N ILE A 158 5.78 2.63 7.91
CA ILE A 158 6.61 3.32 6.94
C ILE A 158 5.75 4.37 6.24
N ASP A 159 6.29 5.58 6.02
CA ASP A 159 5.59 6.58 5.21
C ASP A 159 5.48 6.09 3.75
N PRO A 160 4.25 6.02 3.18
CA PRO A 160 4.05 5.59 1.80
C PRO A 160 4.81 6.40 0.75
N THR A 161 5.17 7.65 1.07
CA THR A 161 5.99 8.49 0.18
C THR A 161 7.44 8.02 0.05
N LYS A 162 7.90 7.18 1.00
CA LYS A 162 9.27 6.65 1.04
C LYS A 162 9.38 5.21 0.54
N LEU A 163 8.24 4.53 0.33
CA LEU A 163 8.20 3.13 -0.05
C LEU A 163 7.49 2.95 -1.40
N ARG A 164 8.09 2.18 -2.29
CA ARG A 164 7.53 1.85 -3.58
C ARG A 164 7.63 0.35 -3.84
N LYS A 165 6.54 -0.27 -4.30
CA LYS A 165 6.55 -1.65 -4.80
C LYS A 165 7.01 -1.65 -6.25
N VAL A 166 7.97 -2.49 -6.57
CA VAL A 166 8.59 -2.58 -7.89
C VAL A 166 8.60 -4.02 -8.35
N LYS A 167 8.23 -4.21 -9.62
CA LYS A 167 8.26 -5.48 -10.33
C LYS A 167 9.29 -5.39 -11.43
N GLU A 168 10.34 -6.19 -11.33
CA GLU A 168 11.40 -6.27 -12.33
C GLU A 168 11.14 -7.44 -13.27
N ILE A 169 10.99 -7.15 -14.55
CA ILE A 169 10.71 -8.14 -15.60
C ILE A 169 11.92 -8.22 -16.52
N GLU A 170 12.49 -9.41 -16.64
CA GLU A 170 13.55 -9.70 -17.60
C GLU A 170 12.94 -10.31 -18.86
N GLU A 171 13.07 -9.60 -19.99
CA GLU A 171 12.60 -10.05 -21.29
C GLU A 171 13.76 -10.61 -22.11
N LYS A 172 13.55 -11.76 -22.73
CA LYS A 172 14.43 -12.31 -23.77
C LYS A 172 13.71 -12.36 -25.12
N GLN A 173 14.40 -11.95 -26.15
CA GLN A 173 13.88 -12.09 -27.52
C GLN A 173 14.17 -13.49 -28.04
N ASP A 174 13.11 -14.18 -28.48
CA ASP A 174 13.24 -15.48 -29.12
C ASP A 174 13.94 -15.31 -30.49
N PRO A 175 15.08 -15.96 -30.71
CA PRO A 175 15.83 -15.83 -31.97
C PRO A 175 15.07 -16.32 -33.19
N THR A 176 14.05 -17.17 -33.01
CA THR A 176 13.29 -17.78 -34.10
C THR A 176 12.08 -16.96 -34.51
N THR A 177 11.34 -16.42 -33.53
CA THR A 177 10.08 -15.70 -33.77
C THR A 177 10.20 -14.18 -33.63
N GLY A 178 11.31 -13.69 -33.05
CA GLY A 178 11.47 -12.29 -32.71
C GLY A 178 10.57 -11.80 -31.55
N ALA A 179 9.75 -12.67 -31.00
CA ALA A 179 8.84 -12.36 -29.90
C ALA A 179 9.61 -12.15 -28.60
N LYS A 180 9.19 -11.15 -27.81
CA LYS A 180 9.71 -10.94 -26.47
C LYS A 180 9.02 -11.88 -25.50
N ILE A 181 9.80 -12.70 -24.81
CA ILE A 181 9.33 -13.67 -23.82
C ILE A 181 9.86 -13.26 -22.44
N ILE A 182 8.98 -13.24 -21.45
CA ILE A 182 9.34 -12.97 -20.06
C ILE A 182 10.02 -14.21 -19.49
N VAL A 183 11.27 -14.08 -19.08
CA VAL A 183 12.08 -15.16 -18.52
C VAL A 183 12.13 -15.12 -17.01
N LYS A 184 12.15 -13.94 -16.43
CA LYS A 184 12.24 -13.74 -14.99
C LYS A 184 11.38 -12.57 -14.56
N GLN A 185 10.76 -12.72 -13.39
CA GLN A 185 9.96 -11.69 -12.76
C GLN A 185 10.29 -11.69 -11.28
N ASP A 186 10.86 -10.60 -10.81
CA ASP A 186 11.18 -10.39 -9.40
C ASP A 186 10.34 -9.22 -8.86
N GLU A 187 9.81 -9.38 -7.66
CA GLU A 187 9.09 -8.33 -6.95
C GLU A 187 9.86 -7.94 -5.69
N TYR A 188 9.95 -6.66 -5.43
CA TYR A 188 10.58 -6.12 -4.24
C TYR A 188 10.04 -4.74 -3.89
N PHE A 189 10.26 -4.33 -2.64
CA PHE A 189 10.02 -2.95 -2.23
C PHE A 189 11.32 -2.15 -2.28
N LEU A 190 11.22 -0.91 -2.73
CA LEU A 190 12.31 0.04 -2.74
C LEU A 190 12.03 1.12 -1.69
N PHE A 191 12.89 1.20 -0.68
CA PHE A 191 12.81 2.23 0.36
C PHE A 191 13.84 3.32 0.12
N GLN A 192 13.41 4.59 0.19
CA GLN A 192 14.26 5.77 0.06
C GLN A 192 13.92 6.79 1.14
N ASP A 193 14.85 7.04 2.05
CA ASP A 193 14.62 7.96 3.17
C ASP A 193 14.41 9.43 2.73
N LYS A 194 15.08 9.85 1.66
CA LYS A 194 15.00 11.23 1.13
C LYS A 194 13.90 11.44 0.09
N GLY A 195 12.99 10.48 -0.08
CA GLY A 195 11.96 10.50 -1.13
C GLY A 195 12.49 10.08 -2.51
N HIS A 196 11.57 9.83 -3.45
CA HIS A 196 11.85 9.21 -4.75
C HIS A 196 12.51 10.14 -5.79
N ALA A 197 13.37 11.05 -5.37
CA ALA A 197 13.99 12.02 -6.29
C ALA A 197 15.15 11.44 -7.14
N ALA A 198 15.71 10.26 -6.77
CA ALA A 198 16.82 9.67 -7.49
C ALA A 198 16.50 8.24 -7.92
N ALA A 199 16.46 8.04 -9.23
CA ALA A 199 16.35 6.72 -9.83
C ALA A 199 17.50 5.80 -9.38
N GLY A 200 17.17 4.63 -8.82
CA GLY A 200 18.13 3.56 -8.54
C GLY A 200 18.88 3.61 -7.22
N GLN A 201 18.72 4.63 -6.41
CA GLN A 201 19.34 4.70 -5.08
C GLN A 201 18.32 4.45 -3.97
N GLY A 202 18.10 3.21 -3.60
CA GLY A 202 17.21 2.83 -2.51
C GLY A 202 17.55 1.45 -1.96
N LEU A 203 17.10 1.18 -0.73
CA LEU A 203 17.23 -0.12 -0.12
C LEU A 203 16.19 -1.07 -0.71
N LYS A 204 16.64 -2.15 -1.35
CA LYS A 204 15.75 -3.23 -1.81
C LYS A 204 15.33 -4.08 -0.63
N ILE A 205 14.02 -4.24 -0.42
CA ILE A 205 13.42 -5.01 0.67
C ILE A 205 12.59 -6.13 0.07
N HIS A 206 12.72 -7.33 0.64
CA HIS A 206 11.94 -8.49 0.19
C HIS A 206 10.45 -8.28 0.51
N PRO A 207 9.52 -8.74 -0.35
CA PRO A 207 8.08 -8.57 -0.14
C PRO A 207 7.58 -9.12 1.19
N ASP A 208 8.12 -10.26 1.65
CA ASP A 208 7.71 -10.89 2.91
C ASP A 208 8.04 -10.05 4.16
N ALA A 209 8.94 -9.07 4.03
CA ALA A 209 9.29 -8.17 5.14
C ALA A 209 8.36 -6.96 5.25
N ILE A 210 7.43 -6.79 4.32
CA ILE A 210 6.51 -5.64 4.28
C ILE A 210 5.07 -6.14 4.21
N ILE A 211 4.25 -5.71 5.16
CA ILE A 211 2.79 -5.80 5.06
C ILE A 211 2.31 -4.55 4.35
N TYR A 212 1.63 -4.72 3.23
CA TYR A 212 1.19 -3.61 2.40
C TYR A 212 -0.32 -3.67 2.16
N ALA A 213 -1.06 -2.93 2.97
CA ALA A 213 -2.51 -2.81 2.83
C ALA A 213 -2.87 -1.66 1.91
N THR A 214 -3.61 -1.93 0.84
CA THR A 214 -4.06 -0.94 -0.13
C THR A 214 -5.55 -0.65 0.01
N SER A 215 -6.02 0.47 -0.56
CA SER A 215 -7.45 0.82 -0.61
C SER A 215 -8.28 -0.10 -1.49
N GLY A 216 -7.63 -0.90 -2.35
CA GLY A 216 -8.28 -1.68 -3.40
C GLY A 216 -8.79 -0.86 -4.59
N MET A 217 -8.67 0.46 -4.53
CA MET A 217 -9.03 1.35 -5.64
C MET A 217 -7.84 1.56 -6.56
N LEU A 218 -8.03 1.28 -7.84
CA LEU A 218 -7.01 1.42 -8.87
C LEU A 218 -7.44 2.41 -9.93
N ASP A 219 -6.46 3.05 -10.55
CA ASP A 219 -6.66 3.85 -11.76
C ASP A 219 -7.23 2.99 -12.90
N PRO A 220 -8.01 3.55 -13.87
CA PRO A 220 -8.52 2.82 -15.03
C PRO A 220 -7.44 2.03 -15.79
N ALA A 221 -6.21 2.51 -15.80
CA ALA A 221 -5.05 1.78 -16.35
C ALA A 221 -4.50 0.69 -15.41
N ARG A 222 -5.06 0.55 -14.20
CA ARG A 222 -4.65 -0.39 -13.14
C ARG A 222 -3.17 -0.32 -12.74
N LYS A 223 -2.55 0.82 -12.98
CA LYS A 223 -1.12 1.05 -12.72
C LYS A 223 -0.84 1.83 -11.44
N ARG A 224 -1.87 2.41 -10.82
CA ARG A 224 -1.72 3.26 -9.62
C ARG A 224 -2.79 2.95 -8.61
N ILE A 225 -2.39 2.90 -7.35
CA ILE A 225 -3.30 2.81 -6.21
C ILE A 225 -3.86 4.21 -5.96
N LEU A 226 -5.18 4.30 -5.86
CA LEU A 226 -5.89 5.54 -5.57
C LEU A 226 -6.38 5.57 -4.12
N SER A 227 -6.43 6.76 -3.54
CA SER A 227 -7.09 7.01 -2.27
C SER A 227 -8.60 7.19 -2.45
N TYR A 228 -9.36 7.01 -1.38
CA TYR A 228 -10.79 7.36 -1.34
C TYR A 228 -11.02 8.85 -1.63
N LEU A 229 -10.05 9.71 -1.31
CA LEU A 229 -10.09 11.16 -1.59
C LEU A 229 -9.83 11.52 -3.05
N HIS A 230 -9.49 10.55 -3.92
CA HIS A 230 -9.21 10.85 -5.33
C HIS A 230 -10.36 11.59 -6.02
N LYS A 231 -11.59 11.20 -5.71
CA LYS A 231 -12.79 11.84 -6.28
C LYS A 231 -13.04 13.25 -5.74
N ALA A 232 -12.49 13.59 -4.58
CA ALA A 232 -12.62 14.90 -3.96
C ALA A 232 -11.66 15.96 -4.55
N ILE A 233 -10.61 15.56 -5.28
CA ILE A 233 -9.61 16.50 -5.84
C ILE A 233 -10.27 17.60 -6.66
N LYS A 234 -11.15 17.23 -7.59
CA LYS A 234 -11.78 18.20 -8.49
C LYS A 234 -12.74 19.15 -7.77
N PRO A 235 -13.71 18.69 -6.99
CA PRO A 235 -14.63 19.58 -6.29
C PRO A 235 -13.96 20.49 -5.27
N VAL A 236 -12.94 20.00 -4.55
CA VAL A 236 -12.19 20.83 -3.59
C VAL A 236 -11.42 21.95 -4.30
N ASN A 237 -10.75 21.65 -5.41
CA ASN A 237 -10.08 22.70 -6.19
C ASN A 237 -11.08 23.72 -6.75
N GLN A 238 -12.26 23.31 -7.16
CA GLN A 238 -13.32 24.22 -7.61
C GLN A 238 -13.83 25.09 -6.46
N LEU A 239 -14.02 24.53 -5.27
CA LEU A 239 -14.42 25.29 -4.08
C LEU A 239 -13.37 26.36 -3.75
N ARG A 240 -12.09 25.99 -3.65
CA ARG A 240 -10.99 26.96 -3.42
C ARG A 240 -11.02 28.11 -4.43
N MET A 241 -11.18 27.81 -5.72
CA MET A 241 -11.26 28.85 -6.75
C MET A 241 -12.46 29.78 -6.57
N MET A 242 -13.61 29.26 -6.14
CA MET A 242 -14.79 30.06 -5.86
C MET A 242 -14.61 30.97 -4.63
N GLU A 243 -14.01 30.44 -3.57
CA GLU A 243 -13.66 31.19 -2.36
C GLU A 243 -12.73 32.34 -2.66
N ASP A 244 -11.63 32.07 -3.36
CA ASP A 244 -10.66 33.10 -3.79
C ASP A 244 -11.34 34.19 -4.65
N SER A 245 -12.18 33.77 -5.59
CA SER A 245 -12.93 34.68 -6.46
C SER A 245 -13.91 35.54 -5.67
N LEU A 246 -14.56 34.98 -4.65
CA LEU A 246 -15.48 35.71 -3.77
C LEU A 246 -14.73 36.77 -2.95
N VAL A 247 -13.55 36.42 -2.41
CA VAL A 247 -12.70 37.37 -1.64
C VAL A 247 -12.28 38.50 -2.54
N ILE A 248 -11.74 38.22 -3.74
CA ILE A 248 -11.33 39.25 -4.70
C ILE A 248 -12.51 40.16 -5.07
N TYR A 249 -13.68 39.60 -5.33
CA TYR A 249 -14.89 40.35 -5.67
C TYR A 249 -15.30 41.28 -4.52
N ARG A 250 -15.26 40.82 -3.27
CA ARG A 250 -15.59 41.65 -2.09
C ARG A 250 -14.59 42.77 -1.87
N LEU A 251 -13.28 42.48 -2.02
CA LEU A 251 -12.23 43.50 -1.90
C LEU A 251 -12.35 44.58 -2.98
N ALA A 252 -12.62 44.18 -4.23
CA ALA A 252 -12.79 45.10 -5.34
C ALA A 252 -14.05 45.99 -5.23
N ARG A 253 -15.04 45.58 -4.43
CA ARG A 253 -16.29 46.33 -4.18
C ARG A 253 -16.37 46.98 -2.79
N ALA A 254 -15.35 46.85 -1.95
CA ALA A 254 -15.32 47.52 -0.68
C ALA A 254 -15.34 49.06 -0.94
N PRO A 255 -16.29 49.80 -0.41
CA PRO A 255 -16.24 51.27 -0.50
C PRO A 255 -15.01 51.75 0.27
N GLU A 256 -14.30 52.73 -0.28
CA GLU A 256 -13.22 53.46 0.39
C GLU A 256 -13.68 54.10 1.71
#